data_a16f7baee7f22313cd0f85540ac4fff0
#
_entry.id   a16f7baee7f22313cd0f85540ac4fff0
#
_cell.length_a   1.000
_cell.length_b   1.000
_cell.length_c   1.000
_cell.angle_alpha   90.00
_cell.angle_beta   90.00
_cell.angle_gamma   90.00
#
_symmetry.space_group_name_H-M   'P 1'
#
loop_
_entity.id
_entity.type
_entity.pdbx_description
1 polymer ?
#
loop_
_entity_poly.entity_id
_entity_poly.type
_entity_poly.pdbx_seq_one_letter_code
_entity_poly.pdbx_strand_id
1 'polypeptide(L)'
;MALSKTRQTSKLKWVDPERKGTMKTKKVAFLGLSIALAMVLSFVESQIPALVAIPGIKVGLPNLVMVFLLYRVGWKETVIVSIIRIFLVSMLFGNIQSMTFSVAGAVLSLLSMILLKKTNWFSAITVSIVGGIAHNIGQIIAACLWTNTAEVAFYLPVLLISGTIAGAVIGLIAGMLVKRLEKFKF
;
A
#
# COMPACT_ATOMS: atom_id res chain seq x y z
N MET A 1 53.60 35.65 -26.85
CA MET A 1 53.21 34.26 -26.96
C MET A 1 52.70 33.81 -25.58
N ALA A 2 51.42 33.97 -25.33
CA ALA A 2 50.79 33.79 -24.01
C ALA A 2 49.98 32.51 -24.02
N LEU A 3 50.43 31.50 -23.27
CA LEU A 3 49.71 30.21 -23.09
C LEU A 3 48.55 30.40 -22.10
N SER A 4 47.34 30.45 -22.63
CA SER A 4 46.10 30.40 -21.87
C SER A 4 45.94 28.98 -21.29
N LYS A 5 46.22 28.81 -19.98
CA LYS A 5 45.87 27.63 -19.23
C LYS A 5 44.36 27.66 -18.95
N THR A 6 43.60 26.95 -19.77
CA THR A 6 42.20 26.63 -19.50
C THR A 6 42.12 25.78 -18.26
N ARG A 7 41.74 26.39 -17.14
CA ARG A 7 41.47 25.69 -15.87
C ARG A 7 40.14 24.95 -16.00
N GLN A 8 40.22 23.72 -16.43
CA GLN A 8 39.08 22.77 -16.41
C GLN A 8 38.79 22.43 -14.95
N THR A 9 37.97 23.24 -14.30
CA THR A 9 37.44 22.92 -12.99
C THR A 9 36.44 21.78 -13.17
N SER A 10 36.92 20.57 -12.95
CA SER A 10 36.05 19.42 -12.73
C SER A 10 35.11 19.75 -11.58
N LYS A 11 33.82 19.95 -11.89
CA LYS A 11 32.76 20.06 -10.89
C LYS A 11 32.60 18.70 -10.23
N LEU A 12 33.49 18.36 -9.31
CA LEU A 12 33.29 17.34 -8.34
C LEU A 12 32.02 17.75 -7.56
N LYS A 13 30.94 17.07 -7.86
CA LYS A 13 29.66 17.26 -7.20
C LYS A 13 29.81 16.72 -5.78
N TRP A 14 30.35 17.52 -4.88
CA TRP A 14 30.39 17.23 -3.45
C TRP A 14 28.95 17.06 -3.00
N VAL A 15 28.55 15.81 -2.81
CA VAL A 15 27.25 15.51 -2.22
C VAL A 15 27.39 15.73 -0.73
N ASP A 16 26.89 16.88 -0.29
CA ASP A 16 26.88 17.31 1.09
C ASP A 16 26.32 16.20 2.01
N PRO A 17 27.12 15.66 2.96
CA PRO A 17 26.66 14.61 3.87
C PRO A 17 25.44 15.00 4.70
N GLU A 18 25.33 16.28 5.08
CA GLU A 18 24.16 16.82 5.80
C GLU A 18 22.89 16.76 4.97
N ARG A 19 22.99 17.01 3.68
CA ARG A 19 21.85 16.93 2.75
C ARG A 19 21.34 15.50 2.60
N LYS A 20 22.23 14.50 2.67
CA LYS A 20 21.84 13.06 2.68
C LYS A 20 21.16 12.67 3.99
N GLY A 21 21.64 13.22 5.11
CA GLY A 21 21.04 12.96 6.44
C GLY A 21 19.61 13.48 6.51
N THR A 22 19.41 14.76 6.15
CA THR A 22 18.07 15.40 6.18
C THR A 22 17.06 14.76 5.25
N MET A 23 17.48 14.27 4.07
CA MET A 23 16.58 13.54 3.16
C MET A 23 16.16 12.18 3.73
N LYS A 24 17.07 11.45 4.38
CA LYS A 24 16.73 10.18 5.05
C LYS A 24 15.74 10.39 6.18
N THR A 25 15.96 11.41 7.02
CA THR A 25 15.06 11.76 8.14
C THR A 25 13.66 12.14 7.66
N LYS A 26 13.55 12.94 6.61
CA LYS A 26 12.26 13.30 5.99
C LYS A 26 11.51 12.07 5.49
N LYS A 27 12.22 11.15 4.83
CA LYS A 27 11.61 9.91 4.33
C LYS A 27 11.10 9.03 5.49
N VAL A 28 11.87 8.87 6.55
CA VAL A 28 11.47 8.10 7.74
C VAL A 28 10.25 8.73 8.40
N ALA A 29 10.25 10.05 8.61
CA ALA A 29 9.10 10.76 9.17
C ALA A 29 7.84 10.59 8.30
N PHE A 30 7.99 10.66 6.98
CA PHE A 30 6.87 10.45 6.06
C PHE A 30 6.33 9.02 6.11
N LEU A 31 7.20 8.01 6.21
CA LEU A 31 6.75 6.62 6.36
C LEU A 31 6.08 6.39 7.72
N GLY A 32 6.58 6.99 8.80
CA GLY A 32 5.93 6.97 10.12
C GLY A 32 4.53 7.58 10.08
N LEU A 33 4.38 8.75 9.44
CA LEU A 33 3.07 9.38 9.24
C LEU A 33 2.14 8.49 8.39
N SER A 34 2.68 7.82 7.37
CA SER A 34 1.91 6.90 6.52
C SER A 34 1.43 5.68 7.31
N ILE A 35 2.24 5.13 8.21
CA ILE A 35 1.84 4.05 9.12
C ILE A 35 0.71 4.53 10.03
N ALA A 36 0.88 5.68 10.67
CA ALA A 36 -0.13 6.24 11.56
C ALA A 36 -1.46 6.47 10.83
N LEU A 37 -1.42 7.06 9.64
CA LEU A 37 -2.62 7.27 8.82
C LEU A 37 -3.28 5.94 8.44
N ALA A 38 -2.51 4.96 8.02
CA ALA A 38 -3.03 3.64 7.68
C ALA A 38 -3.65 2.93 8.88
N MET A 39 -3.11 3.12 10.09
CA MET A 39 -3.67 2.59 11.34
C MET A 39 -5.00 3.28 11.68
N VAL A 40 -5.08 4.61 11.58
CA VAL A 40 -6.32 5.36 11.80
C VAL A 40 -7.40 4.91 10.81
N LEU A 41 -7.06 4.79 9.53
CA LEU A 41 -8.00 4.29 8.53
C LEU A 41 -8.44 2.84 8.81
N SER A 42 -7.56 1.98 9.30
CA SER A 42 -7.90 0.63 9.72
C SER A 42 -8.83 0.61 10.95
N PHE A 43 -8.60 1.51 11.89
CA PHE A 43 -9.46 1.68 13.05
C PHE A 43 -10.85 2.18 12.65
N VAL A 44 -10.92 3.23 11.83
CA VAL A 44 -12.20 3.74 11.29
C VAL A 44 -12.95 2.63 10.56
N GLU A 45 -12.25 1.86 9.72
CA GLU A 45 -12.85 0.72 9.01
C GLU A 45 -13.41 -0.34 9.98
N SER A 46 -12.74 -0.59 11.10
CA SER A 46 -13.20 -1.54 12.11
C SER A 46 -14.46 -1.08 12.85
N GLN A 47 -14.74 0.22 12.88
CA GLN A 47 -15.94 0.79 13.49
C GLN A 47 -17.16 0.79 12.56
N ILE A 48 -16.94 0.62 11.25
CA ILE A 48 -18.04 0.54 10.30
C ILE A 48 -18.68 -0.85 10.49
N PRO A 49 -19.95 -0.93 10.95
CA PRO A 49 -20.65 -2.19 11.01
C PRO A 49 -20.58 -2.84 9.63
N ALA A 50 -20.38 -4.14 9.57
CA ALA A 50 -20.36 -4.84 8.29
C ALA A 50 -21.65 -4.47 7.54
N LEU A 51 -21.52 -3.66 6.49
CA LEU A 51 -22.64 -3.19 5.65
C LEU A 51 -23.36 -4.37 5.00
N VAL A 52 -22.71 -5.53 5.01
CA VAL A 52 -23.25 -6.82 4.59
C VAL A 52 -22.90 -7.80 5.69
N ALA A 53 -23.86 -8.62 6.11
CA ALA A 53 -23.71 -9.64 7.16
C ALA A 53 -22.71 -10.76 6.83
N ILE A 54 -21.74 -10.47 5.95
CA ILE A 54 -20.72 -11.39 5.47
C ILE A 54 -19.40 -11.07 6.16
N PRO A 55 -18.85 -11.98 6.96
CA PRO A 55 -17.56 -11.82 7.60
C PRO A 55 -16.47 -11.56 6.54
N GLY A 56 -15.65 -10.55 6.75
CA GLY A 56 -14.49 -10.27 5.88
C GLY A 56 -14.70 -9.19 4.82
N ILE A 57 -15.91 -8.67 4.59
CA ILE A 57 -16.10 -7.53 3.70
C ILE A 57 -15.57 -6.28 4.40
N LYS A 58 -14.48 -5.75 3.81
CA LYS A 58 -13.86 -4.49 4.23
C LYS A 58 -13.84 -3.52 3.07
N VAL A 59 -14.04 -2.23 3.36
CA VAL A 59 -13.94 -1.16 2.36
C VAL A 59 -12.52 -1.03 1.84
N GLY A 60 -11.53 -1.42 2.65
CA GLY A 60 -10.13 -1.36 2.28
C GLY A 60 -9.53 0.03 2.40
N LEU A 61 -10.06 0.88 3.29
CA LEU A 61 -9.56 2.24 3.49
C LEU A 61 -8.04 2.32 3.66
N PRO A 62 -7.37 1.43 4.41
CA PRO A 62 -5.91 1.49 4.52
C PRO A 62 -5.17 1.21 3.21
N ASN A 63 -5.79 0.52 2.24
CA ASN A 63 -5.18 0.27 0.95
C ASN A 63 -4.98 1.56 0.14
N LEU A 64 -5.72 2.63 0.46
CA LEU A 64 -5.47 3.97 -0.08
C LEU A 64 -4.00 4.40 0.14
N VAL A 65 -3.52 4.22 1.36
CA VAL A 65 -2.14 4.55 1.72
C VAL A 65 -1.16 3.64 0.99
N MET A 66 -1.48 2.35 0.85
CA MET A 66 -0.62 1.39 0.15
C MET A 66 -0.48 1.73 -1.34
N VAL A 67 -1.58 2.00 -2.04
CA VAL A 67 -1.56 2.42 -3.46
C VAL A 67 -0.80 3.73 -3.62
N PHE A 68 -1.07 4.71 -2.75
CA PHE A 68 -0.37 5.99 -2.78
C PHE A 68 1.16 5.82 -2.59
N LEU A 69 1.60 5.08 -1.58
CA LEU A 69 3.02 4.80 -1.33
C LEU A 69 3.66 4.05 -2.49
N LEU A 70 2.96 3.07 -3.06
CA LEU A 70 3.44 2.29 -4.18
C LEU A 70 3.80 3.19 -5.37
N TYR A 71 2.99 4.20 -5.65
CA TYR A 71 3.20 5.12 -6.78
C TYR A 71 4.16 6.26 -6.46
N ARG A 72 4.26 6.72 -5.21
CA ARG A 72 5.04 7.90 -4.82
C ARG A 72 6.42 7.60 -4.27
N VAL A 73 6.55 6.54 -3.52
CA VAL A 73 7.80 6.22 -2.80
C VAL A 73 8.47 4.99 -3.41
N GLY A 74 7.73 3.90 -3.50
CA GLY A 74 8.23 2.68 -4.10
C GLY A 74 7.69 1.42 -3.42
N TRP A 75 7.97 0.28 -4.03
CA TRP A 75 7.42 -1.00 -3.58
C TRP A 75 8.02 -1.48 -2.24
N LYS A 76 9.31 -1.21 -1.99
CA LYS A 76 9.99 -1.63 -0.76
C LYS A 76 9.38 -0.98 0.47
N GLU A 77 9.20 0.32 0.40
CA GLU A 77 8.60 1.13 1.46
C GLU A 77 7.14 0.73 1.69
N THR A 78 6.40 0.47 0.62
CA THR A 78 5.00 0.02 0.70
C THR A 78 4.90 -1.32 1.43
N VAL A 79 5.78 -2.28 1.13
CA VAL A 79 5.83 -3.57 1.81
C VAL A 79 6.14 -3.39 3.30
N ILE A 80 7.14 -2.58 3.65
CA ILE A 80 7.52 -2.31 5.04
C ILE A 80 6.34 -1.70 5.81
N VAL A 81 5.72 -0.65 5.27
CA VAL A 81 4.57 0.01 5.89
C VAL A 81 3.39 -0.96 6.05
N SER A 82 3.14 -1.80 5.05
CA SER A 82 2.08 -2.81 5.11
C SER A 82 2.30 -3.83 6.23
N ILE A 83 3.52 -4.35 6.37
CA ILE A 83 3.86 -5.32 7.42
C ILE A 83 3.69 -4.70 8.80
N ILE A 84 4.28 -3.51 9.02
CA ILE A 84 4.20 -2.81 10.30
C ILE A 84 2.74 -2.49 10.65
N ARG A 85 1.96 -2.00 9.69
CA ARG A 85 0.54 -1.71 9.89
C ARG A 85 -0.25 -2.96 10.29
N ILE A 86 -0.09 -4.07 9.55
CA ILE A 86 -0.83 -5.30 9.84
C ILE A 86 -0.53 -5.78 11.25
N PHE A 87 0.75 -5.80 11.62
CA PHE A 87 1.17 -6.21 12.95
C PHE A 87 0.55 -5.32 14.04
N LEU A 88 0.71 -4.00 13.93
CA LEU A 88 0.20 -3.05 14.92
C LEU A 88 -1.34 -3.08 15.02
N VAL A 89 -2.05 -3.10 13.90
CA VAL A 89 -3.52 -3.14 13.90
C VAL A 89 -4.04 -4.45 14.50
N SER A 90 -3.39 -5.57 14.20
CA SER A 90 -3.80 -6.86 14.75
C SER A 90 -3.54 -6.98 16.25
N MET A 91 -2.46 -6.36 16.73
CA MET A 91 -2.14 -6.29 18.16
C MET A 91 -3.09 -5.38 18.94
N LEU A 92 -3.48 -4.23 18.35
CA LEU A 92 -4.27 -3.22 19.05
C LEU A 92 -5.78 -3.45 18.94
N PHE A 93 -6.26 -3.90 17.80
CA PHE A 93 -7.68 -3.93 17.47
C PHE A 93 -8.15 -5.28 16.92
N GLY A 94 -7.26 -6.25 16.74
CA GLY A 94 -7.54 -7.52 16.10
C GLY A 94 -7.25 -8.72 16.99
N ASN A 95 -7.07 -9.84 16.31
CA ASN A 95 -6.66 -11.11 16.88
C ASN A 95 -5.76 -11.86 15.89
N ILE A 96 -5.21 -13.01 16.30
CA ILE A 96 -4.29 -13.81 15.46
C ILE A 96 -4.98 -14.27 14.16
N GLN A 97 -6.24 -14.62 14.20
CA GLN A 97 -7.01 -15.03 13.02
C GLN A 97 -7.12 -13.87 12.01
N SER A 98 -7.52 -12.69 12.48
CA SER A 98 -7.60 -11.47 11.68
C SER A 98 -6.24 -11.08 11.08
N MET A 99 -5.15 -11.28 11.85
CA MET A 99 -3.79 -11.06 11.37
C MET A 99 -3.43 -12.00 10.21
N THR A 100 -3.71 -13.30 10.36
CA THR A 100 -3.44 -14.30 9.32
C THR A 100 -4.18 -13.98 8.03
N PHE A 101 -5.46 -13.61 8.11
CA PHE A 101 -6.24 -13.21 6.93
C PHE A 101 -5.68 -11.92 6.29
N SER A 102 -5.29 -10.95 7.11
CA SER A 102 -4.72 -9.69 6.64
C SER A 102 -3.35 -9.89 5.97
N VAL A 103 -2.51 -10.77 6.49
CA VAL A 103 -1.21 -11.11 5.88
C VAL A 103 -1.41 -11.80 4.54
N ALA A 104 -2.25 -12.83 4.46
CA ALA A 104 -2.49 -13.55 3.21
C ALA A 104 -3.07 -12.62 2.13
N GLY A 105 -4.06 -11.81 2.50
CA GLY A 105 -4.63 -10.80 1.61
C GLY A 105 -3.60 -9.77 1.15
N ALA A 106 -2.78 -9.26 2.07
CA ALA A 106 -1.76 -8.27 1.73
C ALA A 106 -0.66 -8.83 0.82
N VAL A 107 -0.22 -10.06 1.04
CA VAL A 107 0.79 -10.71 0.19
C VAL A 107 0.30 -10.80 -1.25
N LEU A 108 -0.87 -11.37 -1.50
CA LEU A 108 -1.42 -11.48 -2.85
C LEU A 108 -1.72 -10.12 -3.47
N SER A 109 -2.28 -9.18 -2.70
CA SER A 109 -2.55 -7.82 -3.15
C SER A 109 -1.27 -7.08 -3.55
N LEU A 110 -0.26 -7.06 -2.69
CA LEU A 110 0.99 -6.35 -2.98
C LEU A 110 1.75 -6.97 -4.15
N LEU A 111 1.79 -8.30 -4.24
CA LEU A 111 2.43 -9.00 -5.36
C LEU A 111 1.77 -8.60 -6.68
N SER A 112 0.44 -8.69 -6.77
CA SER A 112 -0.30 -8.33 -7.98
C SER A 112 -0.13 -6.85 -8.34
N MET A 113 -0.25 -5.93 -7.36
CA MET A 113 -0.06 -4.50 -7.59
C MET A 113 1.36 -4.15 -8.05
N ILE A 114 2.40 -4.75 -7.43
CA ILE A 114 3.79 -4.51 -7.80
C ILE A 114 4.06 -5.01 -9.21
N LEU A 115 3.57 -6.21 -9.56
CA LEU A 115 3.73 -6.79 -10.89
C LEU A 115 3.06 -5.91 -11.96
N LEU A 116 1.80 -5.52 -11.75
CA LEU A 116 1.10 -4.66 -12.70
C LEU A 116 1.76 -3.29 -12.84
N LYS A 117 2.18 -2.69 -11.71
CA LYS A 117 2.87 -1.40 -11.76
C LYS A 117 4.18 -1.45 -12.54
N LYS A 118 4.93 -2.55 -12.45
CA LYS A 118 6.19 -2.71 -13.19
C LYS A 118 6.02 -2.69 -14.71
N THR A 119 4.86 -3.09 -15.21
CA THR A 119 4.58 -3.05 -16.66
C THR A 119 4.39 -1.63 -17.20
N ASN A 120 4.10 -0.65 -16.33
CA ASN A 120 3.78 0.75 -16.67
C ASN A 120 2.59 0.95 -17.63
N TRP A 121 1.83 -0.10 -17.93
CA TRP A 121 0.68 -0.05 -18.84
C TRP A 121 -0.63 0.28 -18.13
N PHE A 122 -0.68 0.04 -16.82
CA PHE A 122 -1.91 0.12 -16.04
C PHE A 122 -1.98 1.40 -15.21
N SER A 123 -3.19 1.97 -15.17
CA SER A 123 -3.48 3.12 -14.31
C SER A 123 -3.49 2.73 -12.83
N ALA A 124 -3.37 3.72 -11.93
CA ALA A 124 -3.49 3.50 -10.50
C ALA A 124 -4.84 2.86 -10.12
N ILE A 125 -5.90 3.15 -10.87
CA ILE A 125 -7.24 2.59 -10.68
C ILE A 125 -7.22 1.10 -10.96
N THR A 126 -6.70 0.68 -12.12
CA THR A 126 -6.63 -0.74 -12.51
C THR A 126 -5.78 -1.53 -11.53
N VAL A 127 -4.62 -0.98 -11.14
CA VAL A 127 -3.72 -1.62 -10.16
C VAL A 127 -4.41 -1.78 -8.81
N SER A 128 -5.20 -0.78 -8.37
CA SER A 128 -5.95 -0.83 -7.12
C SER A 128 -7.10 -1.85 -7.17
N ILE A 129 -7.83 -1.94 -8.29
CA ILE A 129 -8.89 -2.94 -8.49
C ILE A 129 -8.33 -4.35 -8.37
N VAL A 130 -7.28 -4.66 -9.15
CA VAL A 130 -6.64 -5.98 -9.10
C VAL A 130 -6.08 -6.26 -7.71
N GLY A 131 -5.51 -5.26 -7.04
CA GLY A 131 -5.06 -5.36 -5.66
C GLY A 131 -6.20 -5.71 -4.69
N GLY A 132 -7.37 -5.09 -4.82
CA GLY A 132 -8.56 -5.38 -4.00
C GLY A 132 -9.09 -6.80 -4.22
N ILE A 133 -9.19 -7.22 -5.47
CA ILE A 133 -9.59 -8.58 -5.86
C ILE A 133 -8.62 -9.61 -5.28
N ALA A 134 -7.31 -9.42 -5.50
CA ALA A 134 -6.27 -10.31 -5.00
C ALA A 134 -6.25 -10.38 -3.47
N HIS A 135 -6.51 -9.25 -2.79
CA HIS A 135 -6.62 -9.20 -1.34
C HIS A 135 -7.73 -10.12 -0.83
N ASN A 136 -8.92 -10.01 -1.42
CA ASN A 136 -10.07 -10.82 -1.03
C ASN A 136 -9.84 -12.32 -1.32
N ILE A 137 -9.22 -12.64 -2.45
CA ILE A 137 -8.81 -14.02 -2.75
C ILE A 137 -7.87 -14.56 -1.67
N GLY A 138 -6.86 -13.79 -1.28
CA GLY A 138 -5.91 -14.18 -0.23
C GLY A 138 -6.59 -14.39 1.11
N GLN A 139 -7.54 -13.55 1.48
CA GLN A 139 -8.32 -13.71 2.72
C GLN A 139 -9.16 -14.98 2.71
N ILE A 140 -9.85 -15.27 1.60
CA ILE A 140 -10.67 -16.49 1.47
C ILE A 140 -9.80 -17.75 1.56
N ILE A 141 -8.65 -17.77 0.88
CA ILE A 141 -7.72 -18.90 0.97
C ILE A 141 -7.31 -19.14 2.43
N ALA A 142 -6.90 -18.08 3.12
CA ALA A 142 -6.51 -18.17 4.52
C ALA A 142 -7.69 -18.58 5.41
N ALA A 143 -8.90 -18.11 5.14
CA ALA A 143 -10.09 -18.47 5.89
C ALA A 143 -10.46 -19.94 5.70
N CYS A 144 -10.42 -20.47 4.47
CA CYS A 144 -10.66 -21.90 4.21
C CYS A 144 -9.64 -22.79 4.93
N LEU A 145 -8.36 -22.39 4.94
CA LEU A 145 -7.31 -23.12 5.65
C LEU A 145 -7.49 -23.06 7.17
N TRP A 146 -7.92 -21.92 7.70
CA TRP A 146 -8.13 -21.74 9.14
C TRP A 146 -9.32 -22.53 9.66
N THR A 147 -10.42 -22.53 8.91
CA THR A 147 -11.66 -23.21 9.31
C THR A 147 -11.69 -24.68 8.88
N ASN A 148 -10.70 -25.10 8.09
CA ASN A 148 -10.63 -26.44 7.50
C ASN A 148 -11.92 -26.82 6.71
N THR A 149 -12.55 -25.84 6.08
CA THR A 149 -13.75 -26.01 5.25
C THR A 149 -13.68 -25.14 3.99
N ALA A 150 -14.19 -25.68 2.88
CA ALA A 150 -14.31 -24.95 1.62
C ALA A 150 -15.60 -24.10 1.53
N GLU A 151 -16.51 -24.22 2.48
CA GLU A 151 -17.81 -23.51 2.44
C GLU A 151 -17.63 -22.00 2.47
N VAL A 152 -16.55 -21.49 3.10
CA VAL A 152 -16.21 -20.07 3.12
C VAL A 152 -15.98 -19.54 1.71
N ALA A 153 -15.57 -20.38 0.75
CA ALA A 153 -15.36 -19.96 -0.64
C ALA A 153 -16.65 -19.53 -1.36
N PHE A 154 -17.83 -19.93 -0.88
CA PHE A 154 -19.11 -19.45 -1.43
C PHE A 154 -19.30 -17.94 -1.30
N TYR A 155 -18.59 -17.28 -0.38
CA TYR A 155 -18.59 -15.81 -0.26
C TYR A 155 -17.71 -15.12 -1.30
N LEU A 156 -16.86 -15.85 -2.04
CA LEU A 156 -15.91 -15.28 -2.99
C LEU A 156 -16.55 -14.38 -4.05
N PRO A 157 -17.67 -14.75 -4.71
CA PRO A 157 -18.26 -13.88 -5.72
C PRO A 157 -18.63 -12.49 -5.19
N VAL A 158 -19.25 -12.43 -4.01
CA VAL A 158 -19.62 -11.17 -3.36
C VAL A 158 -18.38 -10.34 -2.99
N LEU A 159 -17.33 -11.01 -2.50
CA LEU A 159 -16.07 -10.37 -2.15
C LEU A 159 -15.31 -9.85 -3.39
N LEU A 160 -15.41 -10.53 -4.53
CA LEU A 160 -14.81 -10.04 -5.79
C LEU A 160 -15.50 -8.77 -6.28
N ILE A 161 -16.84 -8.73 -6.23
CA ILE A 161 -17.61 -7.52 -6.59
C ILE A 161 -17.26 -6.37 -5.64
N SER A 162 -17.30 -6.61 -4.34
CA SER A 162 -16.93 -5.65 -3.31
C SER A 162 -15.51 -5.14 -3.47
N GLY A 163 -14.53 -6.03 -3.68
CA GLY A 163 -13.14 -5.70 -3.92
C GLY A 163 -12.92 -4.87 -5.19
N THR A 164 -13.72 -5.13 -6.23
CA THR A 164 -13.69 -4.35 -7.48
C THR A 164 -14.18 -2.92 -7.23
N ILE A 165 -15.32 -2.76 -6.58
CA ILE A 165 -15.92 -1.44 -6.28
C ILE A 165 -15.00 -0.65 -5.35
N ALA A 166 -14.59 -1.26 -4.23
CA ALA A 166 -13.69 -0.62 -3.28
C ALA A 166 -12.34 -0.26 -3.93
N GLY A 167 -11.77 -1.19 -4.71
CA GLY A 167 -10.52 -0.96 -5.45
C GLY A 167 -10.63 0.18 -6.45
N ALA A 168 -11.76 0.33 -7.13
CA ALA A 168 -12.01 1.45 -8.06
C ALA A 168 -12.04 2.79 -7.32
N VAL A 169 -12.81 2.90 -6.24
CA VAL A 169 -12.91 4.12 -5.43
C VAL A 169 -11.56 4.51 -4.83
N ILE A 170 -10.86 3.54 -4.23
CA ILE A 170 -9.55 3.74 -3.62
C ILE A 170 -8.52 4.15 -4.69
N GLY A 171 -8.54 3.49 -5.85
CA GLY A 171 -7.63 3.81 -6.95
C GLY A 171 -7.86 5.20 -7.52
N LEU A 172 -9.12 5.65 -7.61
CA LEU A 172 -9.47 7.02 -8.00
C LEU A 172 -8.89 8.03 -7.02
N ILE A 173 -9.16 7.85 -5.72
CA ILE A 173 -8.68 8.76 -4.67
C ILE A 173 -7.15 8.77 -4.62
N ALA A 174 -6.52 7.58 -4.63
CA ALA A 174 -5.06 7.47 -4.64
C ALA A 174 -4.44 8.14 -5.88
N GLY A 175 -5.02 7.93 -7.06
CA GLY A 175 -4.56 8.56 -8.30
C GLY A 175 -4.65 10.09 -8.26
N MET A 176 -5.73 10.64 -7.70
CA MET A 176 -5.87 12.09 -7.48
C MET A 176 -4.81 12.62 -6.49
N LEU A 177 -4.57 11.90 -5.38
CA LEU A 177 -3.56 12.27 -4.40
C LEU A 177 -2.14 12.22 -4.99
N VAL A 178 -1.83 11.19 -5.78
CA VAL A 178 -0.54 11.06 -6.46
C VAL A 178 -0.27 12.26 -7.35
N LYS A 179 -1.27 12.68 -8.16
CA LYS A 179 -1.17 13.85 -9.05
C LYS A 179 -1.04 15.15 -8.26
N ARG A 180 -1.85 15.36 -7.22
CA ARG A 180 -1.83 16.58 -6.41
C ARG A 180 -0.51 16.77 -5.65
N LEU A 181 0.04 15.70 -5.15
CA LEU A 181 1.26 15.71 -4.35
C LEU A 181 2.53 15.51 -5.20
N GLU A 182 2.43 15.54 -6.53
CA GLU A 182 3.58 15.35 -7.45
C GLU A 182 4.69 16.38 -7.21
N LYS A 183 4.34 17.59 -6.82
CA LYS A 183 5.30 18.67 -6.53
C LYS A 183 6.13 18.45 -5.25
N PHE A 184 5.67 17.62 -4.33
CA PHE A 184 6.40 17.31 -3.10
C PHE A 184 7.39 16.15 -3.38
N LYS A 185 8.69 16.45 -3.37
CA LYS A 185 9.76 15.45 -3.45
C LYS A 185 10.12 15.00 -2.02
N PHE A 186 10.03 13.71 -1.76
CA PHE A 186 10.40 13.08 -0.48
C PHE A 186 11.82 12.50 -0.53
#